data_2a610fa58013541a149f0eee895c5ade
#
_entry.id   2a610fa58013541a149f0eee895c5ade
#
_cell.length_a   1.000
_cell.length_b   1.000
_cell.length_c   1.000
_cell.angle_alpha   90.00
_cell.angle_beta   90.00
_cell.angle_gamma   90.00
#
_symmetry.space_group_name_H-M   'P 1'
#
loop_
_entity.id
_entity.type
_entity.pdbx_description
1 polymer ?
#
loop_
_entity_poly.entity_id
_entity_poly.type
_entity_poly.pdbx_seq_one_letter_code
_entity_poly.pdbx_strand_id
1 'polypeptide(L)'
;MTLKELLAGLDILSSSADLNTDIHEVQYDSRLVEPGDLFIAVPGAAADGHKFIPMAREKGAACVLCEKIPEGDVPFVQVADTRRALAVVGGNRFDHPARELTMIGITGTSGKTTSTYLIKSILEQKAGAKVGLIGTIQNMIGDRALHTERTTPESFELQRLLREMSDAGCTHVVMEVSSHALVLDRVYGIRFAVGIFTNLSQDHLDFHKTMEEYCDAKALLMRQCDVGIYNADDRWAARLMEHADCPRRFSYAVNAKADLVAKNVALHAGSVDFDAEADTEWSHVHVGIPALFTVYNTLDAMACCWNLGVPLTECADALAKNHGVKGRMEIIPTPGTDFTVLNDYAHKPDALEKVLRSAKEFAKGRVVVLFGCGGDRDKTKRPVMGEIAGRLADFVIVTSDNPRTEKPEAIIDDILVGLRGCDTPHVTIPDRVAAIHYAMDNAQSGDVIVLAGKGHEDYQEIDHKHYPMDERVIVAEHLRDMRK
;
A
#
# COMPACT_ATOMS: atom_id res chain seq x y z
N MET A 1 23.88 -3.16 -24.45
CA MET A 1 22.97 -4.30 -24.71
C MET A 1 22.30 -4.06 -26.05
N THR A 2 22.28 -5.05 -26.93
CA THR A 2 21.66 -4.88 -28.26
C THR A 2 20.15 -4.80 -28.19
N LEU A 3 19.53 -4.14 -29.16
CA LEU A 3 18.08 -4.06 -29.30
C LEU A 3 17.45 -5.48 -29.36
N LYS A 4 18.13 -6.42 -30.06
CA LYS A 4 17.70 -7.82 -30.15
C LYS A 4 17.61 -8.50 -28.77
N GLU A 5 18.59 -8.28 -27.92
CA GLU A 5 18.61 -8.84 -26.54
C GLU A 5 17.50 -8.23 -25.68
N LEU A 6 17.29 -6.91 -25.79
CA LEU A 6 16.22 -6.21 -25.06
C LEU A 6 14.82 -6.70 -25.46
N LEU A 7 14.62 -7.02 -26.75
CA LEU A 7 13.34 -7.43 -27.30
C LEU A 7 13.10 -8.95 -27.27
N ALA A 8 14.01 -9.72 -26.69
CA ALA A 8 13.87 -11.17 -26.62
C ALA A 8 12.55 -11.59 -25.97
N GLY A 9 11.81 -12.50 -26.62
CA GLY A 9 10.50 -12.97 -26.14
C GLY A 9 9.30 -12.07 -26.49
N LEU A 10 9.49 -10.98 -27.23
CA LEU A 10 8.40 -10.18 -27.77
C LEU A 10 7.99 -10.64 -29.18
N ASP A 11 6.68 -10.64 -29.43
CA ASP A 11 6.12 -10.84 -30.76
C ASP A 11 6.19 -9.52 -31.54
N ILE A 12 7.15 -9.43 -32.46
CA ILE A 12 7.36 -8.24 -33.30
C ILE A 12 6.45 -8.31 -34.51
N LEU A 13 5.57 -7.32 -34.67
CA LEU A 13 4.65 -7.21 -35.79
C LEU A 13 5.33 -6.65 -37.03
N SER A 14 6.15 -5.61 -36.88
CA SER A 14 6.98 -5.02 -37.94
C SER A 14 8.16 -4.25 -37.34
N SER A 15 9.21 -4.04 -38.12
CA SER A 15 10.37 -3.27 -37.68
C SER A 15 11.08 -2.60 -38.86
N SER A 16 11.56 -1.37 -38.67
CA SER A 16 12.52 -0.71 -39.54
C SER A 16 13.90 -0.55 -38.86
N ALA A 17 14.01 -0.88 -37.58
CA ALA A 17 15.25 -0.76 -36.82
C ALA A 17 16.22 -1.90 -37.08
N ASP A 18 17.52 -1.61 -37.04
CA ASP A 18 18.57 -2.66 -36.97
C ASP A 18 18.58 -3.24 -35.56
N LEU A 19 18.25 -4.53 -35.45
CA LEU A 19 18.20 -5.24 -34.16
C LEU A 19 19.57 -5.41 -33.50
N ASN A 20 20.68 -5.18 -34.21
CA ASN A 20 22.02 -5.22 -33.66
C ASN A 20 22.47 -3.87 -33.10
N THR A 21 21.63 -2.83 -33.18
CA THR A 21 21.91 -1.52 -32.57
C THR A 21 22.14 -1.67 -31.07
N ASP A 22 23.24 -1.16 -30.56
CA ASP A 22 23.48 -1.04 -29.13
C ASP A 22 22.60 0.07 -28.55
N ILE A 23 21.85 -0.27 -27.50
CA ILE A 23 20.96 0.64 -26.77
C ILE A 23 21.68 1.11 -25.49
N HIS A 24 21.70 2.44 -25.31
CA HIS A 24 22.28 3.07 -24.13
C HIS A 24 21.40 2.82 -22.90
N GLU A 25 20.16 3.31 -22.92
CA GLU A 25 19.20 3.11 -21.83
C GLU A 25 17.77 2.95 -22.41
N VAL A 26 16.82 2.53 -21.56
CA VAL A 26 15.40 2.39 -21.90
C VAL A 26 14.61 3.47 -21.22
N GLN A 27 13.85 4.25 -21.99
CA GLN A 27 13.02 5.33 -21.51
C GLN A 27 11.57 5.15 -21.96
N TYR A 28 10.62 5.46 -21.09
CA TYR A 28 9.20 5.60 -21.43
C TYR A 28 8.66 7.00 -21.06
N ASP A 29 9.53 7.88 -20.56
CA ASP A 29 9.33 9.34 -20.43
C ASP A 29 10.18 10.06 -21.48
N SER A 30 9.53 10.65 -22.50
CA SER A 30 10.23 11.35 -23.58
C SER A 30 11.09 12.53 -23.14
N ARG A 31 10.87 13.07 -21.93
CA ARG A 31 11.66 14.14 -21.34
C ARG A 31 13.05 13.68 -20.92
N LEU A 32 13.20 12.39 -20.61
CA LEU A 32 14.43 11.77 -20.13
C LEU A 32 15.25 11.10 -21.24
N VAL A 33 14.74 11.06 -22.46
CA VAL A 33 15.44 10.44 -23.61
C VAL A 33 16.76 11.17 -23.89
N GLU A 34 17.81 10.39 -24.07
CA GLU A 34 19.13 10.80 -24.52
C GLU A 34 19.55 10.09 -25.82
N PRO A 35 20.59 10.57 -26.55
CA PRO A 35 21.03 9.91 -27.76
C PRO A 35 21.46 8.45 -27.53
N GLY A 36 20.90 7.54 -28.34
CA GLY A 36 21.18 6.12 -28.25
C GLY A 36 20.19 5.33 -27.39
N ASP A 37 19.19 5.96 -26.78
CA ASP A 37 18.15 5.30 -25.97
C ASP A 37 17.10 4.58 -26.83
N LEU A 38 16.48 3.55 -26.24
CA LEU A 38 15.22 2.99 -26.70
C LEU A 38 14.06 3.74 -26.01
N PHE A 39 13.23 4.40 -26.80
CA PHE A 39 11.99 4.99 -26.29
C PHE A 39 10.80 4.05 -26.45
N ILE A 40 10.09 3.73 -25.36
CA ILE A 40 8.88 2.89 -25.38
C ILE A 40 7.65 3.80 -25.25
N ALA A 41 6.84 3.87 -26.31
CA ALA A 41 5.64 4.71 -26.37
C ALA A 41 4.46 4.02 -25.68
N VAL A 42 4.33 4.19 -24.36
CA VAL A 42 3.30 3.54 -23.55
C VAL A 42 2.02 4.39 -23.50
N PRO A 43 0.83 3.81 -23.78
CA PRO A 43 -0.44 4.49 -23.55
C PRO A 43 -0.67 4.71 -22.05
N GLY A 44 -0.77 5.98 -21.62
CA GLY A 44 -1.02 6.39 -20.25
C GLY A 44 -2.46 6.89 -20.05
N ALA A 45 -2.91 6.95 -18.77
CA ALA A 45 -4.25 7.46 -18.46
C ALA A 45 -4.40 8.96 -18.75
N ALA A 46 -3.33 9.76 -18.60
CA ALA A 46 -3.35 11.21 -18.84
C ALA A 46 -2.92 11.56 -20.27
N ALA A 47 -2.03 10.77 -20.89
CA ALA A 47 -1.53 11.02 -22.24
C ALA A 47 -1.09 9.70 -22.89
N ASP A 48 -1.28 9.60 -24.20
CA ASP A 48 -0.74 8.51 -25.01
C ASP A 48 0.72 8.81 -25.37
N GLY A 49 1.64 7.93 -24.95
CA GLY A 49 3.09 8.04 -25.20
C GLY A 49 3.46 8.16 -26.68
N HIS A 50 2.62 7.64 -27.60
CA HIS A 50 2.84 7.77 -29.03
C HIS A 50 2.88 9.24 -29.52
N LYS A 51 2.20 10.15 -28.84
CA LYS A 51 2.24 11.59 -29.15
C LYS A 51 3.63 12.22 -28.93
N PHE A 52 4.47 11.57 -28.13
CA PHE A 52 5.80 12.07 -27.77
C PHE A 52 6.93 11.43 -28.60
N ILE A 53 6.61 10.56 -29.57
CA ILE A 53 7.61 9.98 -30.47
C ILE A 53 8.44 11.05 -31.21
N PRO A 54 7.83 12.15 -31.75
CA PRO A 54 8.60 13.21 -32.37
C PRO A 54 9.66 13.82 -31.43
N MET A 55 9.30 14.07 -30.17
CA MET A 55 10.22 14.59 -29.15
C MET A 55 11.36 13.59 -28.87
N ALA A 56 11.04 12.31 -28.71
CA ALA A 56 12.06 11.26 -28.48
C ALA A 56 13.06 11.19 -29.65
N ARG A 57 12.56 11.31 -30.89
CA ARG A 57 13.39 11.38 -32.09
C ARG A 57 14.31 12.60 -32.09
N GLU A 58 13.77 13.79 -31.80
CA GLU A 58 14.55 15.04 -31.73
C GLU A 58 15.67 14.96 -30.70
N LYS A 59 15.46 14.20 -29.62
CA LYS A 59 16.45 13.94 -28.58
C LYS A 59 17.44 12.82 -28.91
N GLY A 60 17.30 12.17 -30.08
CA GLY A 60 18.24 11.18 -30.57
C GLY A 60 17.97 9.74 -30.13
N ALA A 61 16.71 9.40 -29.81
CA ALA A 61 16.35 7.99 -29.59
C ALA A 61 16.83 7.11 -30.76
N ALA A 62 17.57 6.04 -30.46
CA ALA A 62 18.09 5.10 -31.47
C ALA A 62 16.97 4.28 -32.10
N CYS A 63 15.92 3.97 -31.32
CA CYS A 63 14.75 3.23 -31.76
C CYS A 63 13.54 3.58 -30.90
N VAL A 64 12.35 3.41 -31.48
CA VAL A 64 11.05 3.56 -30.79
C VAL A 64 10.32 2.24 -30.79
N LEU A 65 9.86 1.77 -29.60
CA LEU A 65 8.92 0.66 -29.47
C LEU A 65 7.52 1.21 -29.35
N CYS A 66 6.61 0.79 -30.25
CA CYS A 66 5.28 1.39 -30.41
C CYS A 66 4.20 0.38 -30.80
N GLU A 67 2.94 0.75 -30.61
CA GLU A 67 1.78 -0.03 -31.09
C GLU A 67 1.32 0.42 -32.48
N LYS A 68 1.59 1.67 -32.83
CA LYS A 68 1.25 2.28 -34.12
C LYS A 68 2.53 2.74 -34.80
N ILE A 69 2.67 2.37 -36.08
CA ILE A 69 3.82 2.79 -36.88
C ILE A 69 3.92 4.32 -36.88
N PRO A 70 5.06 4.91 -36.46
CA PRO A 70 5.23 6.35 -36.41
C PRO A 70 5.33 6.94 -37.82
N GLU A 71 4.91 8.20 -37.97
CA GLU A 71 5.14 8.97 -39.17
C GLU A 71 6.59 9.43 -39.31
N GLY A 72 7.09 9.47 -40.56
CA GLY A 72 8.44 9.94 -40.85
C GLY A 72 9.53 8.86 -40.69
N ASP A 73 10.78 9.31 -40.84
CA ASP A 73 11.96 8.44 -40.82
C ASP A 73 12.47 8.26 -39.38
N VAL A 74 11.84 7.36 -38.63
CA VAL A 74 12.20 6.98 -37.25
C VAL A 74 12.40 5.48 -37.21
N PRO A 75 13.56 4.96 -36.77
CA PRO A 75 13.72 3.53 -36.53
C PRO A 75 12.71 3.07 -35.48
N PHE A 76 11.91 2.06 -35.83
CA PHE A 76 10.86 1.57 -34.93
C PHE A 76 10.78 0.05 -34.87
N VAL A 77 10.21 -0.43 -33.77
CA VAL A 77 9.70 -1.79 -33.62
C VAL A 77 8.25 -1.72 -33.20
N GLN A 78 7.37 -2.40 -33.91
CA GLN A 78 5.94 -2.46 -33.61
C GLN A 78 5.59 -3.73 -32.87
N VAL A 79 4.86 -3.61 -31.78
CA VAL A 79 4.28 -4.69 -30.98
C VAL A 79 2.79 -4.46 -30.77
N ALA A 80 2.07 -5.50 -30.32
CA ALA A 80 0.64 -5.39 -30.07
C ALA A 80 0.31 -4.59 -28.77
N ASP A 81 1.21 -4.62 -27.77
CA ASP A 81 1.01 -4.05 -26.44
C ASP A 81 2.34 -3.55 -25.87
N THR A 82 2.51 -2.24 -25.79
CA THR A 82 3.75 -1.63 -25.29
C THR A 82 3.86 -1.65 -23.76
N ARG A 83 2.77 -1.85 -23.00
CA ARG A 83 2.83 -2.03 -21.55
C ARG A 83 3.46 -3.37 -21.20
N ARG A 84 3.01 -4.45 -21.84
CA ARG A 84 3.62 -5.78 -21.70
C ARG A 84 5.03 -5.79 -22.23
N ALA A 85 5.27 -5.12 -23.33
CA ALA A 85 6.62 -5.00 -23.89
C ALA A 85 7.57 -4.28 -22.91
N LEU A 86 7.14 -3.23 -22.20
CA LEU A 86 7.93 -2.56 -21.17
C LEU A 86 8.32 -3.51 -20.03
N ALA A 87 7.41 -4.39 -19.61
CA ALA A 87 7.68 -5.38 -18.58
C ALA A 87 8.71 -6.44 -19.06
N VAL A 88 8.58 -6.93 -20.30
CA VAL A 88 9.52 -7.89 -20.89
C VAL A 88 10.91 -7.26 -21.08
N VAL A 89 10.96 -6.05 -21.65
CA VAL A 89 12.21 -5.29 -21.84
C VAL A 89 12.89 -5.02 -20.49
N GLY A 90 12.13 -4.63 -19.46
CA GLY A 90 12.68 -4.49 -18.11
C GLY A 90 13.24 -5.79 -17.56
N GLY A 91 12.52 -6.92 -17.72
CA GLY A 91 13.02 -8.24 -17.37
C GLY A 91 14.35 -8.58 -18.06
N ASN A 92 14.42 -8.37 -19.38
CA ASN A 92 15.64 -8.64 -20.18
C ASN A 92 16.79 -7.70 -19.76
N ARG A 93 16.51 -6.41 -19.54
CA ARG A 93 17.52 -5.40 -19.17
C ARG A 93 18.19 -5.70 -17.83
N PHE A 94 17.45 -6.28 -16.88
CA PHE A 94 17.89 -6.55 -15.52
C PHE A 94 18.08 -8.05 -15.22
N ASP A 95 18.15 -8.90 -16.25
CA ASP A 95 18.40 -10.35 -16.14
C ASP A 95 17.39 -11.08 -15.25
N HIS A 96 16.09 -10.77 -15.44
CA HIS A 96 14.94 -11.43 -14.81
C HIS A 96 15.06 -11.64 -13.28
N PRO A 97 15.35 -10.62 -12.47
CA PRO A 97 15.67 -10.77 -11.05
C PRO A 97 14.56 -11.43 -10.23
N ALA A 98 13.31 -11.34 -10.66
CA ALA A 98 12.20 -12.01 -10.00
C ALA A 98 12.32 -13.55 -9.97
N ARG A 99 13.15 -14.16 -10.84
CA ARG A 99 13.39 -15.60 -10.85
C ARG A 99 14.36 -16.04 -9.76
N GLU A 100 15.14 -15.12 -9.22
CA GLU A 100 16.12 -15.36 -8.15
C GLU A 100 15.49 -15.17 -6.76
N LEU A 101 14.29 -14.59 -6.69
CA LEU A 101 13.62 -14.14 -5.48
C LEU A 101 12.33 -14.94 -5.24
N THR A 102 12.04 -15.26 -3.98
CA THR A 102 10.72 -15.75 -3.59
C THR A 102 9.75 -14.54 -3.54
N MET A 103 8.93 -14.40 -4.59
CA MET A 103 8.02 -13.27 -4.74
C MET A 103 6.71 -13.53 -4.00
N ILE A 104 6.25 -12.59 -3.18
CA ILE A 104 4.99 -12.61 -2.44
C ILE A 104 4.21 -11.37 -2.82
N GLY A 105 3.00 -11.54 -3.38
CA GLY A 105 2.14 -10.45 -3.81
C GLY A 105 0.88 -10.34 -2.95
N ILE A 106 0.53 -9.13 -2.50
CA ILE A 106 -0.66 -8.90 -1.68
C ILE A 106 -1.58 -7.92 -2.38
N THR A 107 -2.83 -8.33 -2.62
CA THR A 107 -3.88 -7.47 -3.17
C THR A 107 -5.09 -7.43 -2.26
N GLY A 108 -5.91 -6.40 -2.41
CA GLY A 108 -7.11 -6.15 -1.62
C GLY A 108 -7.40 -4.65 -1.53
N THR A 109 -8.50 -4.25 -0.92
CA THR A 109 -8.79 -2.84 -0.69
C THR A 109 -7.97 -2.33 0.49
N SER A 110 -8.01 -3.01 1.63
CA SER A 110 -7.34 -2.65 2.88
C SER A 110 -6.44 -3.78 3.38
N GLY A 111 -5.54 -3.49 4.33
CA GLY A 111 -4.70 -4.49 4.99
C GLY A 111 -3.35 -4.75 4.33
N LYS A 112 -3.19 -4.53 3.01
CA LYS A 112 -1.97 -4.83 2.25
C LYS A 112 -0.68 -4.40 2.94
N THR A 113 -0.60 -3.14 3.33
CA THR A 113 0.60 -2.57 3.98
C THR A 113 0.91 -3.29 5.29
N THR A 114 -0.09 -3.48 6.16
CA THR A 114 0.12 -4.18 7.43
C THR A 114 0.60 -5.61 7.18
N SER A 115 -0.06 -6.35 6.30
CA SER A 115 0.33 -7.73 5.95
C SER A 115 1.75 -7.80 5.39
N THR A 116 2.19 -6.86 4.52
CA THR A 116 3.57 -6.87 4.01
C THR A 116 4.61 -6.74 5.11
N TYR A 117 4.39 -5.88 6.11
CA TYR A 117 5.29 -5.71 7.23
C TYR A 117 5.28 -6.91 8.19
N LEU A 118 4.10 -7.51 8.45
CA LEU A 118 3.99 -8.70 9.29
C LEU A 118 4.72 -9.89 8.65
N ILE A 119 4.52 -10.14 7.35
CA ILE A 119 5.23 -11.20 6.60
C ILE A 119 6.75 -10.97 6.62
N LYS A 120 7.20 -9.72 6.33
CA LYS A 120 8.62 -9.38 6.39
C LYS A 120 9.19 -9.71 7.78
N SER A 121 8.50 -9.30 8.84
CA SER A 121 8.93 -9.55 10.22
C SER A 121 9.08 -11.04 10.54
N ILE A 122 8.11 -11.87 10.12
CA ILE A 122 8.18 -13.33 10.35
C ILE A 122 9.36 -13.94 9.59
N LEU A 123 9.48 -13.64 8.29
CA LEU A 123 10.53 -14.24 7.44
C LEU A 123 11.94 -13.86 7.90
N GLU A 124 12.16 -12.60 8.29
CA GLU A 124 13.48 -12.16 8.78
C GLU A 124 13.84 -12.78 10.12
N GLN A 125 12.88 -12.89 11.06
CA GLN A 125 13.16 -13.41 12.39
C GLN A 125 13.27 -14.94 12.43
N LYS A 126 12.50 -15.66 11.59
CA LYS A 126 12.35 -17.12 11.71
C LYS A 126 12.96 -17.89 10.55
N ALA A 127 12.88 -17.38 9.34
CA ALA A 127 13.52 -18.00 8.19
C ALA A 127 14.96 -17.52 7.95
N GLY A 128 15.46 -16.54 8.71
CA GLY A 128 16.77 -15.93 8.50
C GLY A 128 16.90 -15.24 7.13
N ALA A 129 15.77 -14.88 6.52
CA ALA A 129 15.72 -14.26 5.21
C ALA A 129 16.12 -12.79 5.28
N LYS A 130 16.76 -12.27 4.24
CA LYS A 130 16.79 -10.83 3.98
C LYS A 130 15.65 -10.51 3.04
N VAL A 131 14.73 -9.66 3.47
CA VAL A 131 13.46 -9.41 2.76
C VAL A 131 13.44 -8.02 2.14
N GLY A 132 13.14 -7.97 0.83
CA GLY A 132 12.74 -6.76 0.14
C GLY A 132 11.25 -6.47 0.40
N LEU A 133 10.87 -5.20 0.58
CA LEU A 133 9.49 -4.77 0.71
C LEU A 133 9.19 -3.69 -0.33
N ILE A 134 8.07 -3.82 -1.04
CA ILE A 134 7.58 -2.83 -2.00
C ILE A 134 6.16 -2.43 -1.61
N GLY A 135 5.95 -1.15 -1.28
CA GLY A 135 4.63 -0.75 -0.78
C GLY A 135 4.38 0.74 -0.70
N THR A 136 3.22 1.08 -0.18
CA THR A 136 2.67 2.45 -0.16
C THR A 136 3.50 3.42 0.67
N ILE A 137 4.06 2.96 1.81
CA ILE A 137 4.80 3.84 2.73
C ILE A 137 6.21 4.09 2.21
N GLN A 138 6.89 3.02 1.84
CA GLN A 138 8.28 3.03 1.37
C GLN A 138 8.61 1.70 0.71
N ASN A 139 9.66 1.66 -0.10
CA ASN A 139 10.31 0.43 -0.48
C ASN A 139 11.45 0.15 0.52
N MET A 140 11.81 -1.12 0.72
CA MET A 140 12.89 -1.49 1.65
C MET A 140 13.77 -2.60 1.05
N ILE A 141 15.08 -2.50 1.28
CA ILE A 141 16.04 -3.57 0.99
C ILE A 141 16.64 -4.00 2.33
N GLY A 142 16.09 -5.06 2.93
CA GLY A 142 16.32 -5.34 4.34
C GLY A 142 15.84 -4.16 5.19
N ASP A 143 16.74 -3.55 5.97
CA ASP A 143 16.42 -2.38 6.82
C ASP A 143 16.60 -1.03 6.13
N ARG A 144 17.18 -0.99 4.92
CA ARG A 144 17.38 0.24 4.16
C ARG A 144 16.07 0.69 3.51
N ALA A 145 15.51 1.79 3.97
CA ALA A 145 14.34 2.43 3.38
C ALA A 145 14.70 3.20 2.10
N LEU A 146 13.82 3.13 1.11
CA LEU A 146 13.88 3.85 -0.16
C LEU A 146 12.58 4.61 -0.38
N HIS A 147 12.67 5.81 -0.95
CA HIS A 147 11.48 6.58 -1.32
C HIS A 147 10.62 5.83 -2.35
N THR A 148 9.31 5.97 -2.24
CA THR A 148 8.35 5.44 -3.21
C THR A 148 7.37 6.53 -3.64
N GLU A 149 7.03 6.56 -4.92
CA GLU A 149 6.00 7.44 -5.46
C GLU A 149 4.65 6.72 -5.63
N ARG A 150 4.68 5.39 -5.65
CA ARG A 150 3.51 4.54 -5.95
C ARG A 150 3.55 3.27 -5.12
N THR A 151 2.37 2.80 -4.74
CA THR A 151 2.19 1.50 -4.05
C THR A 151 2.86 0.35 -4.81
N THR A 152 2.73 0.35 -6.14
CA THR A 152 3.36 -0.62 -7.04
C THR A 152 4.04 0.16 -8.16
N PRO A 153 5.37 0.09 -8.31
CA PRO A 153 6.11 0.78 -9.37
C PRO A 153 5.64 0.39 -10.79
N GLU A 154 6.03 1.18 -11.81
CA GLU A 154 5.90 0.73 -13.21
C GLU A 154 6.81 -0.47 -13.45
N SER A 155 6.51 -1.26 -14.48
CA SER A 155 7.17 -2.56 -14.69
C SER A 155 8.69 -2.44 -14.84
N PHE A 156 9.19 -1.41 -15.50
CA PHE A 156 10.63 -1.20 -15.71
C PHE A 156 11.35 -0.86 -14.40
N GLU A 157 10.80 0.08 -13.60
CA GLU A 157 11.33 0.43 -12.28
C GLU A 157 11.24 -0.76 -11.32
N LEU A 158 10.16 -1.55 -11.41
CA LEU A 158 9.99 -2.75 -10.61
C LEU A 158 11.13 -3.75 -10.86
N GLN A 159 11.46 -4.03 -12.12
CA GLN A 159 12.55 -4.92 -12.45
C GLN A 159 13.91 -4.39 -11.98
N ARG A 160 14.16 -3.08 -12.11
CA ARG A 160 15.36 -2.42 -11.56
C ARG A 160 15.46 -2.61 -10.04
N LEU A 161 14.38 -2.34 -9.33
CA LEU A 161 14.33 -2.46 -7.88
C LEU A 161 14.53 -3.92 -7.43
N LEU A 162 13.93 -4.89 -8.13
CA LEU A 162 14.13 -6.31 -7.87
C LEU A 162 15.60 -6.73 -8.09
N ARG A 163 16.28 -6.16 -9.11
CA ARG A 163 17.72 -6.39 -9.32
C ARG A 163 18.53 -5.85 -8.15
N GLU A 164 18.26 -4.61 -7.70
CA GLU A 164 18.92 -4.05 -6.53
C GLU A 164 18.69 -4.89 -5.27
N MET A 165 17.49 -5.45 -5.09
CA MET A 165 17.17 -6.33 -3.96
C MET A 165 17.95 -7.65 -4.04
N SER A 166 17.99 -8.28 -5.21
CA SER A 166 18.73 -9.52 -5.41
C SER A 166 20.25 -9.31 -5.21
N ASP A 167 20.83 -8.27 -5.81
CA ASP A 167 22.25 -7.92 -5.65
C ASP A 167 22.61 -7.58 -4.20
N ALA A 168 21.68 -7.05 -3.44
CA ALA A 168 21.84 -6.80 -2.01
C ALA A 168 21.68 -8.07 -1.16
N GLY A 169 21.41 -9.22 -1.75
CA GLY A 169 21.26 -10.51 -1.08
C GLY A 169 19.89 -10.75 -0.46
N CYS A 170 18.84 -10.05 -0.91
CA CYS A 170 17.48 -10.43 -0.55
C CYS A 170 17.14 -11.80 -1.16
N THR A 171 16.44 -12.63 -0.39
CA THR A 171 15.96 -13.95 -0.82
C THR A 171 14.46 -13.96 -1.08
N HIS A 172 13.74 -13.03 -0.45
CA HIS A 172 12.30 -12.87 -0.55
C HIS A 172 11.95 -11.41 -0.84
N VAL A 173 10.86 -11.20 -1.57
CA VAL A 173 10.27 -9.88 -1.77
C VAL A 173 8.77 -9.95 -1.49
N VAL A 174 8.32 -9.12 -0.55
CA VAL A 174 6.90 -8.95 -0.23
C VAL A 174 6.43 -7.63 -0.81
N MET A 175 5.38 -7.66 -1.66
CA MET A 175 4.93 -6.44 -2.32
C MET A 175 3.42 -6.25 -2.30
N GLU A 176 3.02 -4.98 -2.13
CA GLU A 176 1.65 -4.56 -2.38
C GLU A 176 1.40 -4.51 -3.90
N VAL A 177 0.38 -5.24 -4.36
CA VAL A 177 -0.04 -5.27 -5.77
C VAL A 177 -1.41 -4.63 -5.89
N SER A 178 -1.44 -3.38 -6.36
CA SER A 178 -2.68 -2.64 -6.55
C SER A 178 -3.46 -3.17 -7.77
N SER A 179 -4.79 -3.00 -7.76
CA SER A 179 -5.63 -3.38 -8.91
C SER A 179 -5.26 -2.61 -10.18
N HIS A 180 -4.87 -1.34 -10.05
CA HIS A 180 -4.33 -0.55 -11.17
C HIS A 180 -3.06 -1.18 -11.75
N ALA A 181 -2.15 -1.64 -10.89
CA ALA A 181 -0.91 -2.29 -11.34
C ALA A 181 -1.20 -3.58 -12.11
N LEU A 182 -2.22 -4.34 -11.70
CA LEU A 182 -2.63 -5.56 -12.38
C LEU A 182 -3.23 -5.28 -13.77
N VAL A 183 -4.16 -4.31 -13.85
CA VAL A 183 -4.79 -3.93 -15.14
C VAL A 183 -3.79 -3.25 -16.09
N LEU A 184 -2.81 -2.54 -15.53
CA LEU A 184 -1.77 -1.84 -16.31
C LEU A 184 -0.51 -2.70 -16.54
N ASP A 185 -0.61 -4.02 -16.36
CA ASP A 185 0.47 -4.99 -16.61
C ASP A 185 1.82 -4.68 -15.92
N ARG A 186 1.82 -3.95 -14.77
CA ARG A 186 3.06 -3.56 -14.08
C ARG A 186 3.81 -4.75 -13.48
N VAL A 187 3.11 -5.83 -13.19
CA VAL A 187 3.67 -7.08 -12.66
C VAL A 187 3.65 -8.21 -13.70
N TYR A 188 3.44 -7.88 -14.98
CA TYR A 188 3.40 -8.86 -16.06
C TYR A 188 4.71 -9.66 -16.13
N GLY A 189 4.59 -10.98 -16.26
CA GLY A 189 5.74 -11.90 -16.36
C GLY A 189 6.42 -12.23 -15.03
N ILE A 190 5.97 -11.67 -13.91
CA ILE A 190 6.45 -12.06 -12.57
C ILE A 190 5.62 -13.25 -12.08
N ARG A 191 6.30 -14.34 -11.68
CA ARG A 191 5.68 -15.47 -10.99
C ARG A 191 5.80 -15.26 -9.48
N PHE A 192 4.66 -15.35 -8.78
CA PHE A 192 4.62 -15.24 -7.32
C PHE A 192 4.54 -16.64 -6.69
N ALA A 193 5.37 -16.91 -5.70
CA ALA A 193 5.26 -18.12 -4.89
C ALA A 193 3.94 -18.10 -4.11
N VAL A 194 3.55 -16.93 -3.58
CA VAL A 194 2.31 -16.72 -2.85
C VAL A 194 1.63 -15.45 -3.30
N GLY A 195 0.32 -15.54 -3.58
CA GLY A 195 -0.57 -14.39 -3.77
C GLY A 195 -1.61 -14.35 -2.66
N ILE A 196 -1.87 -13.16 -2.11
CA ILE A 196 -2.81 -12.97 -1.00
C ILE A 196 -3.92 -12.02 -1.41
N PHE A 197 -5.17 -12.41 -1.17
CA PHE A 197 -6.35 -11.55 -1.23
C PHE A 197 -6.86 -11.26 0.17
N THR A 198 -6.78 -9.99 0.59
CA THR A 198 -7.19 -9.58 1.94
C THR A 198 -8.69 -9.32 2.05
N ASN A 199 -9.24 -8.44 1.22
CA ASN A 199 -10.66 -8.06 1.21
C ASN A 199 -11.00 -7.20 0.00
N LEU A 200 -12.31 -7.02 -0.25
CA LEU A 200 -12.82 -6.10 -1.26
C LEU A 200 -13.98 -5.26 -0.71
N SER A 201 -13.78 -3.97 -0.61
CA SER A 201 -14.81 -2.97 -0.34
C SER A 201 -14.80 -1.88 -1.41
N GLN A 202 -15.84 -1.04 -1.46
CA GLN A 202 -15.98 -0.01 -2.47
C GLN A 202 -14.80 0.96 -2.43
N ASP A 203 -14.03 0.98 -3.51
CA ASP A 203 -12.92 1.92 -3.77
C ASP A 203 -12.63 1.89 -5.27
N HIS A 204 -11.97 2.93 -5.81
CA HIS A 204 -11.48 2.99 -7.19
C HIS A 204 -12.53 2.71 -8.29
N LEU A 205 -13.83 3.02 -8.05
CA LEU A 205 -14.88 2.84 -9.06
C LEU A 205 -14.83 3.88 -10.17
N ASP A 206 -14.06 4.95 -10.01
CA ASP A 206 -13.66 5.87 -11.07
C ASP A 206 -12.84 5.17 -12.17
N PHE A 207 -12.05 4.17 -11.80
CA PHE A 207 -11.22 3.37 -12.70
C PHE A 207 -11.90 2.06 -13.14
N HIS A 208 -12.41 1.25 -12.18
CA HIS A 208 -12.96 -0.10 -12.43
C HIS A 208 -14.44 -0.11 -12.79
N LYS A 209 -15.16 1.02 -12.64
CA LYS A 209 -16.59 1.21 -12.91
C LYS A 209 -17.54 0.36 -12.07
N THR A 210 -17.28 -0.94 -11.87
CA THR A 210 -18.10 -1.84 -11.06
C THR A 210 -17.26 -2.60 -10.03
N MET A 211 -17.92 -3.15 -9.00
CA MET A 211 -17.26 -3.99 -8.00
C MET A 211 -16.80 -5.33 -8.58
N GLU A 212 -17.53 -5.84 -9.58
CA GLU A 212 -17.20 -7.05 -10.32
C GLU A 212 -15.89 -6.86 -11.09
N GLU A 213 -15.75 -5.78 -11.87
CA GLU A 213 -14.51 -5.45 -12.59
C GLU A 213 -13.34 -5.26 -11.62
N TYR A 214 -13.60 -4.65 -10.45
CA TYR A 214 -12.61 -4.46 -9.41
C TYR A 214 -12.15 -5.80 -8.79
N CYS A 215 -13.08 -6.73 -8.58
CA CYS A 215 -12.76 -8.10 -8.14
C CYS A 215 -11.94 -8.85 -9.20
N ASP A 216 -12.38 -8.81 -10.46
CA ASP A 216 -11.74 -9.50 -11.58
C ASP A 216 -10.32 -8.97 -11.83
N ALA A 217 -10.11 -7.66 -11.66
CA ALA A 217 -8.78 -7.06 -11.71
C ALA A 217 -7.85 -7.64 -10.63
N LYS A 218 -8.34 -7.87 -9.41
CA LYS A 218 -7.53 -8.49 -8.33
C LYS A 218 -7.27 -9.98 -8.57
N ALA A 219 -8.18 -10.70 -9.22
CA ALA A 219 -8.00 -12.09 -9.59
C ALA A 219 -6.80 -12.30 -10.55
N LEU A 220 -6.38 -11.26 -11.29
CA LEU A 220 -5.19 -11.32 -12.16
C LEU A 220 -3.90 -11.65 -11.38
N LEU A 221 -3.79 -11.22 -10.11
CA LEU A 221 -2.65 -11.61 -9.28
C LEU A 221 -2.62 -13.13 -9.08
N MET A 222 -3.78 -13.73 -8.77
CA MET A 222 -3.87 -15.15 -8.44
C MET A 222 -3.51 -16.06 -9.61
N ARG A 223 -3.73 -15.59 -10.86
CA ARG A 223 -3.32 -16.31 -12.08
C ARG A 223 -1.79 -16.40 -12.24
N GLN A 224 -1.05 -15.57 -11.52
CA GLN A 224 0.42 -15.51 -11.55
C GLN A 224 1.06 -16.16 -10.32
N CYS A 225 0.27 -16.86 -9.46
CA CYS A 225 0.73 -17.42 -8.20
C CYS A 225 0.80 -18.94 -8.22
N ASP A 226 1.72 -19.51 -7.44
CA ASP A 226 1.74 -20.94 -7.14
C ASP A 226 0.74 -21.30 -6.06
N VAL A 227 0.61 -20.45 -5.04
CA VAL A 227 -0.37 -20.56 -3.95
C VAL A 227 -1.18 -19.27 -3.86
N GLY A 228 -2.49 -19.37 -3.95
CA GLY A 228 -3.43 -18.27 -3.70
C GLY A 228 -4.04 -18.37 -2.30
N ILE A 229 -3.86 -17.36 -1.49
CA ILE A 229 -4.41 -17.25 -0.13
C ILE A 229 -5.60 -16.30 -0.12
N TYR A 230 -6.75 -16.73 0.44
CA TYR A 230 -8.01 -16.00 0.38
C TYR A 230 -8.64 -15.82 1.74
N ASN A 231 -9.18 -14.63 2.00
CA ASN A 231 -10.05 -14.37 3.14
C ASN A 231 -11.43 -14.96 2.88
N ALA A 232 -11.78 -16.07 3.54
CA ALA A 232 -13.06 -16.74 3.35
C ALA A 232 -14.26 -16.00 3.98
N ASP A 233 -14.04 -15.03 4.85
CA ASP A 233 -15.08 -14.14 5.39
C ASP A 233 -15.45 -13.01 4.42
N ASP A 234 -14.64 -12.75 3.38
CA ASP A 234 -14.97 -11.74 2.39
C ASP A 234 -15.94 -12.28 1.34
N ARG A 235 -17.06 -11.58 1.15
CA ARG A 235 -18.12 -11.98 0.21
C ARG A 235 -17.67 -12.13 -1.24
N TRP A 236 -16.53 -11.48 -1.62
CA TRP A 236 -15.98 -11.53 -2.97
C TRP A 236 -14.99 -12.68 -3.17
N ALA A 237 -14.58 -13.36 -2.09
CA ALA A 237 -13.60 -14.44 -2.17
C ALA A 237 -14.06 -15.57 -3.13
N ALA A 238 -15.34 -15.95 -3.10
CA ALA A 238 -15.88 -16.99 -3.98
C ALA A 238 -15.72 -16.61 -5.47
N ARG A 239 -16.12 -15.38 -5.85
CA ARG A 239 -15.94 -14.87 -7.22
C ARG A 239 -14.47 -14.78 -7.61
N LEU A 240 -13.64 -14.26 -6.72
CA LEU A 240 -12.19 -14.13 -6.97
C LEU A 240 -11.57 -15.53 -7.18
N MET A 241 -11.93 -16.53 -6.37
CA MET A 241 -11.47 -17.90 -6.53
C MET A 241 -11.95 -18.58 -7.82
N GLU A 242 -13.17 -18.27 -8.29
CA GLU A 242 -13.69 -18.75 -9.57
C GLU A 242 -12.87 -18.22 -10.75
N HIS A 243 -12.45 -16.94 -10.69
CA HIS A 243 -11.71 -16.26 -11.75
C HIS A 243 -10.18 -16.38 -11.63
N ALA A 244 -9.67 -17.01 -10.57
CA ALA A 244 -8.25 -17.04 -10.19
C ALA A 244 -7.60 -18.31 -10.69
N ASP A 245 -7.54 -18.88 -11.64
CA ASP A 245 -6.88 -20.12 -12.11
C ASP A 245 -5.52 -20.38 -11.38
N CYS A 246 -5.59 -20.52 -10.04
CA CYS A 246 -4.42 -20.73 -9.18
C CYS A 246 -4.25 -22.23 -8.86
N PRO A 247 -3.04 -22.83 -9.01
CA PRO A 247 -2.81 -24.26 -8.82
C PRO A 247 -3.14 -24.78 -7.41
N ARG A 248 -2.77 -23.99 -6.38
CA ARG A 248 -3.04 -24.31 -4.98
C ARG A 248 -3.80 -23.17 -4.34
N ARG A 249 -4.81 -23.51 -3.56
CA ARG A 249 -5.67 -22.55 -2.85
C ARG A 249 -5.60 -22.83 -1.37
N PHE A 250 -5.53 -21.77 -0.59
CA PHE A 250 -5.50 -21.79 0.86
C PHE A 250 -6.38 -20.66 1.40
N SER A 251 -7.20 -20.96 2.39
CA SER A 251 -8.15 -19.98 2.93
C SER A 251 -7.86 -19.68 4.40
N TYR A 252 -8.19 -18.44 4.81
CA TYR A 252 -8.18 -18.06 6.22
C TYR A 252 -9.48 -17.33 6.58
N ALA A 253 -9.89 -17.41 7.87
CA ALA A 253 -11.12 -16.78 8.36
C ALA A 253 -11.09 -16.55 9.87
N VAL A 254 -11.98 -15.66 10.33
CA VAL A 254 -12.37 -15.51 11.74
C VAL A 254 -13.72 -16.17 12.01
N ASN A 255 -14.67 -16.05 11.06
CA ASN A 255 -16.06 -16.51 11.24
C ASN A 255 -16.41 -17.73 10.38
N ALA A 256 -15.88 -17.81 9.15
CA ALA A 256 -16.16 -18.90 8.22
C ALA A 256 -15.29 -20.13 8.52
N LYS A 257 -15.62 -21.26 7.86
CA LYS A 257 -14.72 -22.41 7.78
C LYS A 257 -13.59 -22.08 6.79
N ALA A 258 -12.36 -22.34 7.20
CA ALA A 258 -11.17 -22.09 6.40
C ALA A 258 -10.05 -23.07 6.80
N ASP A 259 -8.97 -23.10 6.01
CA ASP A 259 -7.78 -23.91 6.29
C ASP A 259 -6.99 -23.40 7.51
N LEU A 260 -7.04 -22.08 7.77
CA LEU A 260 -6.51 -21.43 8.97
C LEU A 260 -7.60 -20.53 9.57
N VAL A 261 -7.93 -20.73 10.85
CA VAL A 261 -8.99 -19.97 11.53
C VAL A 261 -8.49 -19.33 12.81
N ALA A 262 -9.00 -18.12 13.13
CA ALA A 262 -8.82 -17.54 14.46
C ALA A 262 -9.98 -17.94 15.37
N LYS A 263 -9.65 -18.37 16.58
CA LYS A 263 -10.61 -18.64 17.67
C LYS A 263 -10.25 -17.85 18.91
N ASN A 264 -11.19 -17.77 19.85
CA ASN A 264 -10.97 -17.12 21.16
C ASN A 264 -10.43 -15.68 21.03
N VAL A 265 -10.92 -14.93 20.03
CA VAL A 265 -10.43 -13.56 19.73
C VAL A 265 -10.76 -12.62 20.89
N ALA A 266 -9.73 -11.99 21.46
CA ALA A 266 -9.83 -10.96 22.48
C ALA A 266 -9.20 -9.65 21.97
N LEU A 267 -10.00 -8.56 21.97
CA LEU A 267 -9.55 -7.25 21.54
C LEU A 267 -9.21 -6.39 22.77
N HIS A 268 -8.01 -5.79 22.78
CA HIS A 268 -7.53 -4.90 23.82
C HIS A 268 -7.20 -3.52 23.26
N ALA A 269 -7.06 -2.53 24.14
CA ALA A 269 -6.76 -1.16 23.73
C ALA A 269 -5.41 -1.01 22.99
N GLY A 270 -4.52 -1.98 23.13
CA GLY A 270 -3.17 -1.94 22.55
C GLY A 270 -2.77 -3.20 21.80
N SER A 271 -3.61 -4.24 21.76
CA SER A 271 -3.24 -5.53 21.20
C SER A 271 -4.46 -6.36 20.83
N VAL A 272 -4.22 -7.46 20.14
CA VAL A 272 -5.19 -8.55 19.95
C VAL A 272 -4.55 -9.85 20.40
N ASP A 273 -5.36 -10.73 21.00
CA ASP A 273 -5.00 -12.11 21.34
C ASP A 273 -6.00 -13.06 20.70
N PHE A 274 -5.54 -14.17 20.15
CA PHE A 274 -6.38 -15.22 19.58
C PHE A 274 -5.61 -16.53 19.42
N ASP A 275 -6.33 -17.62 19.17
CA ASP A 275 -5.74 -18.91 18.84
C ASP A 275 -5.86 -19.13 17.33
N ALA A 276 -4.73 -19.25 16.62
CA ALA A 276 -4.67 -19.61 15.20
C ALA A 276 -4.65 -21.14 15.07
N GLU A 277 -5.66 -21.72 14.40
CA GLU A 277 -5.82 -23.16 14.26
C GLU A 277 -5.87 -23.57 12.78
N ALA A 278 -5.06 -24.56 12.40
CA ALA A 278 -5.10 -25.32 11.15
C ALA A 278 -5.29 -26.81 11.48
N ASP A 279 -5.51 -27.67 10.46
CA ASP A 279 -5.80 -29.10 10.69
C ASP A 279 -4.75 -29.82 11.56
N THR A 280 -3.48 -29.46 11.46
CA THR A 280 -2.35 -30.17 12.08
C THR A 280 -1.60 -29.35 13.12
N GLU A 281 -1.80 -28.03 13.16
CA GLU A 281 -1.08 -27.12 14.03
C GLU A 281 -2.02 -26.07 14.65
N TRP A 282 -1.68 -25.62 15.83
CA TRP A 282 -2.29 -24.45 16.44
C TRP A 282 -1.27 -23.63 17.22
N SER A 283 -1.52 -22.34 17.41
CA SER A 283 -0.69 -21.49 18.24
C SER A 283 -1.51 -20.36 18.83
N HIS A 284 -1.20 -20.02 20.10
CA HIS A 284 -1.68 -18.76 20.67
C HIS A 284 -0.90 -17.59 20.07
N VAL A 285 -1.61 -16.54 19.68
CA VAL A 285 -1.07 -15.39 18.96
C VAL A 285 -1.36 -14.12 19.72
N HIS A 286 -0.32 -13.35 20.01
CA HIS A 286 -0.39 -12.00 20.55
C HIS A 286 0.21 -11.02 19.55
N VAL A 287 -0.49 -9.92 19.24
CA VAL A 287 0.01 -8.86 18.36
C VAL A 287 -0.26 -7.49 18.99
N GLY A 288 0.77 -6.68 19.14
CA GLY A 288 0.70 -5.33 19.71
C GLY A 288 0.09 -4.28 18.78
N ILE A 289 -0.98 -4.63 18.06
CA ILE A 289 -1.80 -3.76 17.21
C ILE A 289 -3.26 -4.06 17.56
N PRO A 290 -4.07 -3.04 17.91
CA PRO A 290 -5.48 -3.25 18.27
C PRO A 290 -6.37 -3.54 17.05
N ALA A 291 -7.64 -3.88 17.33
CA ALA A 291 -8.75 -4.02 16.39
C ALA A 291 -8.83 -5.35 15.62
N LEU A 292 -10.06 -5.73 15.26
CA LEU A 292 -10.38 -7.01 14.61
C LEU A 292 -9.66 -7.21 13.26
N PHE A 293 -9.47 -6.17 12.47
CA PHE A 293 -8.76 -6.30 11.19
C PHE A 293 -7.30 -6.75 11.35
N THR A 294 -6.70 -6.53 12.53
CA THR A 294 -5.35 -7.03 12.84
C THR A 294 -5.34 -8.55 12.87
N VAL A 295 -6.41 -9.18 13.39
CA VAL A 295 -6.54 -10.64 13.37
C VAL A 295 -6.50 -11.15 11.92
N TYR A 296 -7.25 -10.52 11.00
CA TYR A 296 -7.23 -10.90 9.58
C TYR A 296 -5.86 -10.71 8.92
N ASN A 297 -5.20 -9.56 9.14
CA ASN A 297 -3.88 -9.30 8.57
C ASN A 297 -2.80 -10.24 9.17
N THR A 298 -2.99 -10.66 10.41
CA THR A 298 -2.12 -11.62 11.08
C THR A 298 -2.33 -13.02 10.50
N LEU A 299 -3.59 -13.43 10.32
CA LEU A 299 -3.90 -14.73 9.71
C LEU A 299 -3.37 -14.84 8.28
N ASP A 300 -3.50 -13.78 7.46
CA ASP A 300 -2.97 -13.81 6.09
C ASP A 300 -1.43 -13.90 6.08
N ALA A 301 -0.76 -13.20 6.99
CA ALA A 301 0.69 -13.26 7.15
C ALA A 301 1.15 -14.63 7.65
N MET A 302 0.46 -15.21 8.64
CA MET A 302 0.75 -16.56 9.13
C MET A 302 0.50 -17.61 8.03
N ALA A 303 -0.63 -17.52 7.31
CA ALA A 303 -0.95 -18.42 6.20
C ALA A 303 0.13 -18.37 5.11
N CYS A 304 0.62 -17.17 4.77
CA CYS A 304 1.71 -16.98 3.81
C CYS A 304 2.98 -17.68 4.27
N CYS A 305 3.45 -17.35 5.47
CA CYS A 305 4.72 -17.89 5.98
C CYS A 305 4.65 -19.40 6.23
N TRP A 306 3.49 -19.91 6.68
CA TRP A 306 3.27 -21.34 6.85
C TRP A 306 3.33 -22.10 5.51
N ASN A 307 2.73 -21.57 4.44
CA ASN A 307 2.86 -22.15 3.10
C ASN A 307 4.29 -22.04 2.53
N LEU A 308 5.13 -21.20 3.11
CA LEU A 308 6.58 -21.12 2.81
C LEU A 308 7.44 -21.96 3.78
N GLY A 309 6.83 -22.76 4.68
CA GLY A 309 7.50 -23.70 5.56
C GLY A 309 7.87 -23.19 6.93
N VAL A 310 7.37 -22.02 7.37
CA VAL A 310 7.56 -21.52 8.74
C VAL A 310 6.40 -22.03 9.62
N PRO A 311 6.65 -22.80 10.70
CA PRO A 311 5.62 -23.30 11.59
C PRO A 311 4.75 -22.19 12.22
N LEU A 312 3.47 -22.46 12.49
CA LEU A 312 2.56 -21.46 13.09
C LEU A 312 3.06 -20.93 14.43
N THR A 313 3.67 -21.78 15.26
CA THR A 313 4.27 -21.38 16.53
C THR A 313 5.40 -20.36 16.36
N GLU A 314 6.23 -20.53 15.34
CA GLU A 314 7.31 -19.59 15.03
C GLU A 314 6.78 -18.29 14.45
N CYS A 315 5.71 -18.35 13.64
CA CYS A 315 5.00 -17.15 13.19
C CYS A 315 4.47 -16.35 14.39
N ALA A 316 3.81 -17.00 15.32
CA ALA A 316 3.27 -16.36 16.52
C ALA A 316 4.37 -15.71 17.38
N ASP A 317 5.49 -16.41 17.62
CA ASP A 317 6.64 -15.87 18.35
C ASP A 317 7.26 -14.61 17.69
N ALA A 318 7.30 -14.57 16.36
CA ALA A 318 7.81 -13.41 15.65
C ALA A 318 6.84 -12.21 15.78
N LEU A 319 5.55 -12.48 15.71
CA LEU A 319 4.50 -11.47 15.78
C LEU A 319 4.34 -10.88 17.17
N ALA A 320 4.58 -11.66 18.24
CA ALA A 320 4.55 -11.17 19.62
C ALA A 320 5.54 -10.02 19.90
N LYS A 321 6.57 -9.87 19.07
CA LYS A 321 7.57 -8.78 19.14
C LYS A 321 7.21 -7.61 18.22
N ASN A 322 6.11 -7.70 17.47
CA ASN A 322 5.72 -6.68 16.51
C ASN A 322 4.80 -5.66 17.20
N HIS A 323 5.21 -4.40 17.21
CA HIS A 323 4.48 -3.29 17.85
C HIS A 323 3.72 -2.42 16.85
N GLY A 324 3.49 -2.91 15.63
CA GLY A 324 2.70 -2.21 14.62
C GLY A 324 3.51 -1.74 13.41
N VAL A 325 2.79 -1.10 12.52
CA VAL A 325 3.31 -0.51 11.29
C VAL A 325 3.18 1.00 11.40
N LYS A 326 4.25 1.73 11.11
CA LYS A 326 4.30 3.19 11.17
C LYS A 326 3.10 3.80 10.44
N GLY A 327 2.27 4.54 11.17
CA GLY A 327 1.08 5.21 10.64
C GLY A 327 -0.09 4.30 10.22
N ARG A 328 -0.17 3.09 10.77
CA ARG A 328 -1.30 2.16 10.55
C ARG A 328 -1.80 1.62 11.90
N MET A 329 -2.83 2.26 12.47
CA MET A 329 -3.29 2.00 13.84
C MET A 329 -2.10 1.92 14.83
N GLU A 330 -1.11 2.75 14.59
CA GLU A 330 0.12 2.79 15.38
C GLU A 330 -0.16 3.38 16.75
N ILE A 331 0.11 2.61 17.80
CA ILE A 331 0.04 3.12 19.15
C ILE A 331 1.29 3.94 19.46
N ILE A 332 1.09 5.23 19.69
CA ILE A 332 2.18 6.07 20.21
C ILE A 332 2.26 5.85 21.72
N PRO A 333 3.43 5.42 22.25
CA PRO A 333 3.58 5.14 23.67
C PRO A 333 3.32 6.38 24.53
N THR A 334 2.38 6.27 25.48
CA THR A 334 2.05 7.30 26.47
C THR A 334 2.21 6.76 27.91
N PRO A 335 3.44 6.35 28.32
CA PRO A 335 3.64 5.72 29.62
C PRO A 335 3.24 6.66 30.77
N GLY A 336 2.51 6.12 31.75
CA GLY A 336 2.05 6.87 32.92
C GLY A 336 0.75 7.64 32.73
N THR A 337 0.08 7.47 31.59
CA THR A 337 -1.29 7.91 31.36
C THR A 337 -2.24 6.72 31.31
N ASP A 338 -3.53 6.98 31.38
CA ASP A 338 -4.60 5.99 31.27
C ASP A 338 -5.48 6.21 30.02
N PHE A 339 -4.96 6.95 29.03
CA PHE A 339 -5.50 7.09 27.67
C PHE A 339 -4.54 6.52 26.62
N THR A 340 -5.06 6.21 25.44
CA THR A 340 -4.31 5.69 24.29
C THR A 340 -4.26 6.72 23.17
N VAL A 341 -3.10 6.92 22.54
CA VAL A 341 -2.96 7.72 21.31
C VAL A 341 -2.66 6.81 20.13
N LEU A 342 -3.51 6.86 19.12
CA LEU A 342 -3.38 6.13 17.85
C LEU A 342 -3.02 7.09 16.73
N ASN A 343 -2.07 6.70 15.89
CA ASN A 343 -1.72 7.40 14.67
C ASN A 343 -2.11 6.56 13.45
N ASP A 344 -2.88 7.14 12.51
CA ASP A 344 -3.30 6.45 11.30
C ASP A 344 -3.31 7.35 10.06
N TYR A 345 -2.99 6.78 8.91
CA TYR A 345 -2.98 7.45 7.61
C TYR A 345 -4.38 7.63 7.00
N ALA A 346 -5.43 7.51 7.76
CA ALA A 346 -6.82 7.64 7.32
C ALA A 346 -7.14 9.08 6.87
N HIS A 347 -6.95 9.35 5.59
CA HIS A 347 -7.16 10.66 4.94
C HIS A 347 -8.30 10.65 3.89
N LYS A 348 -9.08 9.55 3.83
CA LYS A 348 -10.27 9.35 2.99
C LYS A 348 -11.47 8.98 3.85
N PRO A 349 -12.72 9.24 3.39
CA PRO A 349 -13.93 8.92 4.14
C PRO A 349 -13.98 7.48 4.66
N ASP A 350 -13.85 6.49 3.78
CA ASP A 350 -13.92 5.07 4.16
C ASP A 350 -12.83 4.65 5.15
N ALA A 351 -11.61 5.21 4.99
CA ALA A 351 -10.51 4.91 5.91
C ALA A 351 -10.79 5.50 7.30
N LEU A 352 -11.29 6.75 7.36
CA LEU A 352 -11.65 7.39 8.61
C LEU A 352 -12.79 6.64 9.31
N GLU A 353 -13.81 6.22 8.57
CA GLU A 353 -14.91 5.41 9.12
C GLU A 353 -14.41 4.10 9.73
N LYS A 354 -13.54 3.37 9.01
CA LYS A 354 -12.97 2.10 9.48
C LYS A 354 -12.15 2.29 10.76
N VAL A 355 -11.27 3.28 10.80
CA VAL A 355 -10.42 3.56 11.95
C VAL A 355 -11.27 3.92 13.18
N LEU A 356 -12.28 4.79 13.03
CA LEU A 356 -13.15 5.18 14.14
C LEU A 356 -14.02 4.03 14.65
N ARG A 357 -14.57 3.21 13.74
CA ARG A 357 -15.28 1.98 14.14
C ARG A 357 -14.38 1.04 14.92
N SER A 358 -13.16 0.81 14.42
CA SER A 358 -12.18 -0.03 15.09
C SER A 358 -11.77 0.52 16.45
N ALA A 359 -11.56 1.83 16.58
CA ALA A 359 -11.27 2.45 17.88
C ALA A 359 -12.41 2.22 18.89
N LYS A 360 -13.67 2.28 18.43
CA LYS A 360 -14.85 2.02 19.30
C LYS A 360 -14.95 0.56 19.78
N GLU A 361 -14.38 -0.40 19.08
CA GLU A 361 -14.43 -1.82 19.49
C GLU A 361 -13.67 -2.09 20.79
N PHE A 362 -12.63 -1.30 21.09
CA PHE A 362 -11.78 -1.50 22.27
C PHE A 362 -11.69 -0.29 23.23
N ALA A 363 -12.21 0.88 22.83
CA ALA A 363 -12.20 2.06 23.70
C ALA A 363 -13.04 1.80 24.97
N LYS A 364 -12.48 2.10 26.13
CA LYS A 364 -13.17 2.04 27.43
C LYS A 364 -13.79 3.39 27.82
N GLY A 365 -13.24 4.48 27.29
CA GLY A 365 -13.73 5.85 27.40
C GLY A 365 -14.21 6.37 26.06
N ARG A 366 -14.00 7.68 25.82
CA ARG A 366 -14.38 8.35 24.58
C ARG A 366 -13.44 7.99 23.44
N VAL A 367 -13.96 7.96 22.21
CA VAL A 367 -13.18 8.05 20.98
C VAL A 367 -13.09 9.51 20.58
N VAL A 368 -11.90 10.10 20.71
CA VAL A 368 -11.57 11.46 20.33
C VAL A 368 -10.85 11.42 18.99
N VAL A 369 -11.38 12.08 17.96
CA VAL A 369 -10.70 12.13 16.66
C VAL A 369 -10.13 13.51 16.39
N LEU A 370 -8.87 13.54 15.97
CA LEU A 370 -8.18 14.72 15.48
C LEU A 370 -7.84 14.50 14.01
N PHE A 371 -8.40 15.33 13.11
CA PHE A 371 -8.14 15.19 11.69
C PHE A 371 -8.26 16.51 10.93
N GLY A 372 -7.69 16.52 9.73
CA GLY A 372 -7.82 17.56 8.72
C GLY A 372 -7.91 16.95 7.33
N CYS A 373 -8.00 17.83 6.33
CA CYS A 373 -7.97 17.44 4.92
C CYS A 373 -6.85 18.17 4.17
N GLY A 374 -6.29 17.51 3.14
CA GLY A 374 -5.28 18.14 2.29
C GLY A 374 -5.88 19.22 1.39
N GLY A 375 -5.13 20.31 1.21
CA GLY A 375 -5.37 21.33 0.19
C GLY A 375 -4.98 20.84 -1.21
N ASP A 376 -5.47 21.51 -2.26
CA ASP A 376 -5.22 21.18 -3.67
C ASP A 376 -5.58 19.72 -4.01
N ARG A 377 -6.63 19.20 -3.37
CA ARG A 377 -7.16 17.85 -3.51
C ARG A 377 -8.68 17.89 -3.61
N ASP A 378 -9.28 16.73 -3.76
CA ASP A 378 -10.74 16.57 -3.81
C ASP A 378 -11.41 17.22 -2.59
N LYS A 379 -12.17 18.30 -2.84
CA LYS A 379 -12.92 19.05 -1.81
C LYS A 379 -14.20 18.33 -1.40
N THR A 380 -14.75 17.48 -2.27
CA THR A 380 -16.04 16.81 -2.01
C THR A 380 -16.00 15.86 -0.83
N LYS A 381 -14.82 15.32 -0.51
CA LYS A 381 -14.63 14.45 0.65
C LYS A 381 -14.65 15.17 1.99
N ARG A 382 -14.39 16.51 2.03
CA ARG A 382 -14.24 17.28 3.27
C ARG A 382 -15.50 17.23 4.16
N PRO A 383 -16.71 17.59 3.65
CA PRO A 383 -17.92 17.48 4.45
C PRO A 383 -18.28 16.02 4.79
N VAL A 384 -17.98 15.05 3.91
CA VAL A 384 -18.25 13.63 4.18
C VAL A 384 -17.40 13.13 5.35
N MET A 385 -16.12 13.52 5.42
CA MET A 385 -15.26 13.19 6.55
C MET A 385 -15.72 13.86 7.84
N GLY A 386 -16.22 15.11 7.77
CA GLY A 386 -16.84 15.81 8.89
C GLY A 386 -18.05 15.05 9.45
N GLU A 387 -18.96 14.62 8.57
CA GLU A 387 -20.15 13.83 8.96
C GLU A 387 -19.76 12.49 9.61
N ILE A 388 -18.80 11.77 9.01
CA ILE A 388 -18.31 10.48 9.56
C ILE A 388 -17.72 10.68 10.95
N ALA A 389 -16.87 11.71 11.13
CA ALA A 389 -16.28 12.03 12.42
C ALA A 389 -17.36 12.37 13.46
N GLY A 390 -18.31 13.24 13.10
CA GLY A 390 -19.42 13.63 13.97
C GLY A 390 -20.35 12.47 14.35
N ARG A 391 -20.53 11.49 13.47
CA ARG A 391 -21.38 10.33 13.73
C ARG A 391 -20.68 9.25 14.56
N LEU A 392 -19.38 9.10 14.43
CA LEU A 392 -18.64 7.96 14.99
C LEU A 392 -17.72 8.32 16.16
N ALA A 393 -17.28 9.56 16.31
CA ALA A 393 -16.49 9.96 17.47
C ALA A 393 -17.39 10.49 18.60
N ASP A 394 -16.84 10.55 19.80
CA ASP A 394 -17.48 11.16 20.96
C ASP A 394 -17.02 12.62 21.16
N PHE A 395 -15.90 12.98 20.55
CA PHE A 395 -15.37 14.33 20.46
C PHE A 395 -14.55 14.52 19.18
N VAL A 396 -14.70 15.65 18.50
CA VAL A 396 -14.01 15.92 17.23
C VAL A 396 -13.12 17.16 17.36
N ILE A 397 -11.87 17.03 16.94
CA ILE A 397 -10.90 18.13 16.83
C ILE A 397 -10.58 18.31 15.34
N VAL A 398 -11.08 19.41 14.74
CA VAL A 398 -10.82 19.73 13.35
C VAL A 398 -9.57 20.61 13.28
N THR A 399 -8.59 20.19 12.50
CA THR A 399 -7.29 20.85 12.39
C THR A 399 -6.76 20.88 10.96
N SER A 400 -5.57 21.42 10.76
CA SER A 400 -4.86 21.38 9.46
C SER A 400 -4.23 20.01 9.23
N ASP A 401 -4.18 19.60 7.97
CA ASP A 401 -3.34 18.51 7.45
C ASP A 401 -2.20 19.13 6.64
N ASN A 402 -2.06 18.84 5.35
CA ASN A 402 -1.18 19.51 4.39
C ASN A 402 -1.99 20.57 3.63
N PRO A 403 -2.05 21.83 4.06
CA PRO A 403 -2.88 22.85 3.41
C PRO A 403 -2.40 23.22 2.01
N ARG A 404 -1.15 22.98 1.68
CA ARG A 404 -0.51 23.33 0.41
C ARG A 404 -0.72 24.81 0.09
N THR A 405 -1.40 25.15 -1.03
CA THR A 405 -1.67 26.54 -1.41
C THR A 405 -3.00 27.10 -0.89
N GLU A 406 -3.84 26.23 -0.28
CA GLU A 406 -5.12 26.67 0.30
C GLU A 406 -4.94 27.19 1.75
N LYS A 407 -5.80 28.12 2.16
CA LYS A 407 -5.83 28.57 3.57
C LYS A 407 -6.38 27.45 4.46
N PRO A 408 -5.72 27.11 5.57
CA PRO A 408 -6.18 26.08 6.50
C PRO A 408 -7.62 26.27 6.96
N GLU A 409 -8.00 27.52 7.25
CA GLU A 409 -9.35 27.87 7.73
C GLU A 409 -10.42 27.53 6.69
N ALA A 410 -10.16 27.76 5.40
CA ALA A 410 -11.10 27.45 4.33
C ALA A 410 -11.34 25.94 4.19
N ILE A 411 -10.28 25.13 4.38
CA ILE A 411 -10.40 23.68 4.39
C ILE A 411 -11.21 23.20 5.59
N ILE A 412 -10.96 23.78 6.75
CA ILE A 412 -11.68 23.51 8.00
C ILE A 412 -13.16 23.87 7.85
N ASP A 413 -13.49 25.02 7.27
CA ASP A 413 -14.88 25.43 7.02
C ASP A 413 -15.64 24.42 6.16
N ASP A 414 -14.99 23.86 5.12
CA ASP A 414 -15.58 22.77 4.30
C ASP A 414 -15.86 21.50 5.12
N ILE A 415 -14.97 21.15 6.08
CA ILE A 415 -15.17 19.99 6.97
C ILE A 415 -16.35 20.25 7.92
N LEU A 416 -16.44 21.46 8.48
CA LEU A 416 -17.49 21.86 9.43
C LEU A 416 -18.89 21.79 8.82
N VAL A 417 -19.02 21.91 7.48
CA VAL A 417 -20.31 21.68 6.79
C VAL A 417 -20.88 20.30 7.14
N GLY A 418 -20.05 19.27 7.19
CA GLY A 418 -20.48 17.91 7.52
C GLY A 418 -20.85 17.71 8.99
N LEU A 419 -20.28 18.49 9.89
CA LEU A 419 -20.58 18.45 11.33
C LEU A 419 -21.88 19.15 11.72
N ARG A 420 -22.45 20.03 10.89
CA ARG A 420 -23.66 20.84 11.22
C ARG A 420 -24.89 19.99 11.56
N GLY A 421 -24.95 18.73 11.13
CA GLY A 421 -26.06 17.80 11.41
C GLY A 421 -25.78 16.83 12.55
N CYS A 422 -24.66 16.98 13.27
CA CYS A 422 -24.24 16.10 14.34
C CYS A 422 -24.28 16.83 15.69
N ASP A 423 -24.75 16.13 16.73
CA ASP A 423 -24.75 16.64 18.11
C ASP A 423 -23.39 16.48 18.81
N THR A 424 -22.44 15.87 18.15
CA THR A 424 -21.12 15.57 18.70
C THR A 424 -20.34 16.85 18.97
N PRO A 425 -19.86 17.06 20.21
CA PRO A 425 -19.07 18.23 20.55
C PRO A 425 -17.78 18.26 19.75
N HIS A 426 -17.42 19.45 19.28
CA HIS A 426 -16.21 19.64 18.49
C HIS A 426 -15.52 20.96 18.79
N VAL A 427 -14.22 21.01 18.45
CA VAL A 427 -13.39 22.22 18.51
C VAL A 427 -12.58 22.34 17.23
N THR A 428 -12.26 23.57 16.86
CA THR A 428 -11.42 23.88 15.73
C THR A 428 -10.12 24.51 16.20
N ILE A 429 -9.00 23.88 15.86
CA ILE A 429 -7.65 24.35 16.19
C ILE A 429 -6.80 24.21 14.93
N PRO A 430 -6.57 25.29 14.14
CA PRO A 430 -5.86 25.22 12.86
C PRO A 430 -4.42 24.71 12.98
N ASP A 431 -3.71 25.08 14.04
CA ASP A 431 -2.37 24.57 14.33
C ASP A 431 -2.45 23.12 14.82
N ARG A 432 -1.90 22.18 14.04
CA ARG A 432 -2.00 20.76 14.35
C ARG A 432 -1.21 20.35 15.60
N VAL A 433 -0.08 21.01 15.88
CA VAL A 433 0.69 20.76 17.11
C VAL A 433 -0.13 21.18 18.33
N ALA A 434 -0.71 22.37 18.30
CA ALA A 434 -1.60 22.85 19.36
C ALA A 434 -2.85 21.96 19.51
N ALA A 435 -3.38 21.42 18.41
CA ALA A 435 -4.51 20.50 18.42
C ALA A 435 -4.17 19.17 19.12
N ILE A 436 -2.98 18.62 18.88
CA ILE A 436 -2.48 17.40 19.54
C ILE A 436 -2.30 17.66 21.05
N HIS A 437 -1.69 18.78 21.43
CA HIS A 437 -1.55 19.17 22.83
C HIS A 437 -2.92 19.29 23.51
N TYR A 438 -3.86 19.99 22.87
CA TYR A 438 -5.23 20.12 23.38
C TYR A 438 -5.92 18.75 23.57
N ALA A 439 -5.75 17.83 22.63
CA ALA A 439 -6.31 16.48 22.74
C ALA A 439 -5.77 15.73 23.95
N MET A 440 -4.46 15.82 24.21
CA MET A 440 -3.81 15.16 25.36
C MET A 440 -4.16 15.82 26.69
N ASP A 441 -4.19 17.16 26.75
CA ASP A 441 -4.49 17.91 27.98
C ASP A 441 -5.97 17.72 28.44
N ASN A 442 -6.87 17.41 27.51
CA ASN A 442 -8.30 17.18 27.76
C ASN A 442 -8.69 15.69 27.73
N ALA A 443 -7.69 14.78 27.67
CA ALA A 443 -7.92 13.36 27.70
C ALA A 443 -8.50 12.90 29.04
N GLN A 444 -9.40 11.94 29.00
CA GLN A 444 -9.99 11.30 30.17
C GLN A 444 -9.54 9.84 30.25
N SER A 445 -9.70 9.25 31.44
CA SER A 445 -9.37 7.84 31.65
C SER A 445 -10.10 6.93 30.66
N GLY A 446 -9.35 6.06 29.99
CA GLY A 446 -9.86 5.11 29.00
C GLY A 446 -10.12 5.71 27.61
N ASP A 447 -9.85 7.00 27.37
CA ASP A 447 -10.00 7.62 26.06
C ASP A 447 -9.06 7.02 25.03
N VAL A 448 -9.53 6.99 23.78
CA VAL A 448 -8.72 6.67 22.61
C VAL A 448 -8.69 7.91 21.70
N ILE A 449 -7.51 8.54 21.61
CA ILE A 449 -7.25 9.71 20.77
C ILE A 449 -6.73 9.20 19.42
N VAL A 450 -7.49 9.42 18.35
CA VAL A 450 -7.12 9.04 16.98
C VAL A 450 -6.56 10.25 16.24
N LEU A 451 -5.26 10.25 15.98
CA LEU A 451 -4.59 11.21 15.09
C LEU A 451 -4.70 10.69 13.66
N ALA A 452 -5.66 11.20 12.89
CA ALA A 452 -5.94 10.73 11.55
C ALA A 452 -5.42 11.68 10.46
N GLY A 453 -4.94 11.08 9.36
CA GLY A 453 -4.51 11.77 8.15
C GLY A 453 -3.02 11.65 7.83
N LYS A 454 -2.15 11.95 8.80
CA LYS A 454 -0.69 12.00 8.61
C LYS A 454 -0.03 10.62 8.62
N GLY A 455 -0.41 9.77 9.56
CA GLY A 455 0.14 8.43 9.67
C GLY A 455 1.68 8.40 9.72
N HIS A 456 2.32 7.89 8.67
CA HIS A 456 3.78 7.79 8.58
C HIS A 456 4.48 9.10 8.18
N GLU A 457 3.76 10.12 7.70
CA GLU A 457 4.33 11.39 7.31
C GLU A 457 4.98 12.10 8.52
N ASP A 458 6.16 12.65 8.31
CA ASP A 458 6.95 13.38 9.31
C ASP A 458 7.13 14.87 8.95
N TYR A 459 6.24 15.39 8.09
CA TYR A 459 6.24 16.76 7.62
C TYR A 459 4.81 17.31 7.47
N GLN A 460 4.71 18.63 7.38
CA GLN A 460 3.54 19.36 6.90
C GLN A 460 3.91 20.13 5.64
N GLU A 461 3.11 20.01 4.57
CA GLU A 461 3.31 20.70 3.30
C GLU A 461 2.52 22.02 3.28
N ILE A 462 3.23 23.16 3.21
CA ILE A 462 2.66 24.51 3.12
C ILE A 462 3.38 25.24 1.98
N ASP A 463 2.64 25.81 1.03
CA ASP A 463 3.18 26.52 -0.15
C ASP A 463 4.31 25.75 -0.85
N HIS A 464 4.07 24.45 -1.11
CA HIS A 464 5.03 23.52 -1.73
C HIS A 464 6.35 23.33 -0.96
N LYS A 465 6.38 23.67 0.34
CA LYS A 465 7.53 23.44 1.23
C LYS A 465 7.16 22.44 2.31
N HIS A 466 8.08 21.55 2.62
CA HIS A 466 7.92 20.60 3.71
C HIS A 466 8.54 21.17 4.99
N TYR A 467 7.72 21.22 6.04
CA TYR A 467 8.12 21.61 7.39
C TYR A 467 8.11 20.35 8.27
N PRO A 468 9.19 20.06 9.01
CA PRO A 468 9.25 18.89 9.88
C PRO A 468 8.10 18.88 10.89
N MET A 469 7.35 17.78 10.94
CA MET A 469 6.23 17.58 11.86
C MET A 469 5.94 16.08 11.98
N ASP A 470 6.56 15.43 12.97
CA ASP A 470 6.28 14.04 13.31
C ASP A 470 5.40 13.96 14.57
N GLU A 471 4.18 13.45 14.43
CA GLU A 471 3.20 13.37 15.52
C GLU A 471 3.70 12.52 16.71
N ARG A 472 4.55 11.53 16.47
CA ARG A 472 5.18 10.71 17.54
C ARG A 472 6.10 11.53 18.40
N VAL A 473 6.88 12.42 17.77
CA VAL A 473 7.78 13.32 18.49
C VAL A 473 6.98 14.34 19.29
N ILE A 474 5.95 14.93 18.67
CA ILE A 474 5.07 15.93 19.32
C ILE A 474 4.41 15.33 20.58
N VAL A 475 3.81 14.14 20.45
CA VAL A 475 3.19 13.44 21.59
C VAL A 475 4.21 13.14 22.68
N ALA A 476 5.39 12.63 22.33
CA ALA A 476 6.44 12.30 23.30
C ALA A 476 7.02 13.54 24.00
N GLU A 477 7.11 14.67 23.32
CA GLU A 477 7.58 15.94 23.90
C GLU A 477 6.54 16.52 24.84
N HIS A 478 5.28 16.59 24.40
CA HIS A 478 4.19 17.09 25.23
C HIS A 478 3.97 16.24 26.49
N LEU A 479 4.07 14.92 26.38
CA LEU A 479 4.00 14.01 27.52
C LEU A 479 5.09 14.28 28.59
N ARG A 480 6.29 14.67 28.15
CA ARG A 480 7.37 15.09 29.08
C ARG A 480 7.03 16.39 29.81
N ASP A 481 6.35 17.32 29.15
CA ASP A 481 5.96 18.60 29.75
C ASP A 481 4.77 18.43 30.72
N MET A 482 3.81 17.55 30.43
CA MET A 482 2.69 17.21 31.34
C MET A 482 3.17 16.60 32.70
N ARG A 483 4.41 16.07 32.74
CA ARG A 483 4.98 15.43 33.94
C ARG A 483 5.82 16.37 34.79
N LYS A 484 6.12 17.58 34.34
CA LYS A 484 6.83 18.61 35.09
C LYS A 484 5.88 19.37 36.02
#